data_0345915937ec95a402e184f79e4ca8cf
#
_entry.id   0345915937ec95a402e184f79e4ca8cf
#
_cell.length_a   1.000
_cell.length_b   1.000
_cell.length_c   1.000
_cell.angle_alpha   90.00
_cell.angle_beta   90.00
_cell.angle_gamma   90.00
#
_symmetry.space_group_name_H-M   'P 1'
#
loop_
_entity.id
_entity.type
_entity.pdbx_description
1 polymer ?
#
loop_
_entity_poly.entity_id
_entity_poly.type
_entity_poly.pdbx_seq_one_letter_code
_entity_poly.pdbx_strand_id
1 'polypeptide(L)'
;PLRNAYFGDFHVHTSWSLDAYLLGGNRDDPSLAYRFGRGESVTKSDGSVLRLRVPLDFMAVTDHDVWLGEVHLCEDVNDSAYDTPTCRGVRRGQGFRAHYSQNANRGRRNPEICGESGISPQNNCYERARHLWHEIQENADAFYEPGRFTTFPAYEWTSNPPGYGHLHRNVIFRGTAVPEWGGSSVEMQNRPERLWEWLE
;
A
#
# COMPACT_ATOMS: atom_id res chain seq x y z
N PRO A 1 -13.46 27.16 -25.38
CA PRO A 1 -13.90 26.16 -24.41
C PRO A 1 -13.43 26.55 -23.02
N LEU A 2 -14.34 26.60 -22.07
CA LEU A 2 -14.00 26.81 -20.66
C LEU A 2 -13.20 25.59 -20.18
N ARG A 3 -12.08 25.85 -19.49
CA ARG A 3 -11.32 24.79 -18.81
C ARG A 3 -11.95 24.55 -17.44
N ASN A 4 -12.27 23.31 -17.13
CA ASN A 4 -12.71 22.93 -15.79
C ASN A 4 -11.48 22.74 -14.89
N ALA A 5 -11.59 23.10 -13.62
CA ALA A 5 -10.64 22.72 -12.58
C ALA A 5 -11.17 21.45 -11.89
N TYR A 6 -10.31 20.46 -11.74
CA TYR A 6 -10.59 19.21 -11.05
C TYR A 6 -9.73 19.13 -9.78
N PHE A 7 -10.30 18.65 -8.69
CA PHE A 7 -9.67 18.56 -7.39
C PHE A 7 -9.66 17.12 -6.90
N GLY A 8 -8.52 16.63 -6.50
CA GLY A 8 -8.38 15.25 -6.03
C GLY A 8 -7.09 15.03 -5.26
N ASP A 9 -6.86 13.78 -4.89
CA ASP A 9 -5.68 13.39 -4.14
C ASP A 9 -5.03 12.15 -4.76
N PHE A 10 -3.72 12.21 -4.95
CA PHE A 10 -2.88 11.11 -5.48
C PHE A 10 -1.90 10.57 -4.43
N HIS A 11 -2.08 10.92 -3.17
CA HIS A 11 -1.20 10.47 -2.09
C HIS A 11 -2.01 10.18 -0.83
N VAL A 12 -2.62 9.00 -0.81
CA VAL A 12 -3.51 8.56 0.27
C VAL A 12 -3.05 7.21 0.79
N HIS A 13 -2.89 7.11 2.11
CA HIS A 13 -2.52 5.88 2.80
C HIS A 13 -3.65 5.35 3.66
N THR A 14 -3.82 4.04 3.64
CA THR A 14 -4.84 3.30 4.40
C THR A 14 -4.19 2.34 5.40
N SER A 15 -4.98 1.46 6.02
CA SER A 15 -4.41 0.40 6.88
C SER A 15 -3.52 -0.59 6.12
N TRP A 16 -3.50 -0.54 4.80
CA TRP A 16 -2.63 -1.37 3.98
C TRP A 16 -1.21 -0.80 3.87
N SER A 17 -1.04 0.46 4.21
CA SER A 17 0.27 1.11 4.28
C SER A 17 0.92 0.90 5.64
N LEU A 18 2.17 0.50 5.62
CA LEU A 18 2.93 0.20 6.84
C LEU A 18 2.98 1.37 7.84
N ASP A 19 3.07 2.59 7.35
CA ASP A 19 3.17 3.79 8.17
C ASP A 19 1.82 4.19 8.77
N ALA A 20 0.76 4.22 7.97
CA ALA A 20 -0.59 4.48 8.46
C ALA A 20 -1.03 3.42 9.48
N TYR A 21 -0.71 2.14 9.23
CA TYR A 21 -1.01 1.05 10.14
C TYR A 21 -0.17 1.09 11.41
N LEU A 22 1.17 1.12 11.29
CA LEU A 22 2.09 0.96 12.42
C LEU A 22 2.32 2.25 13.20
N LEU A 23 2.39 3.39 12.53
CA LEU A 23 2.66 4.67 13.17
C LEU A 23 1.37 5.45 13.45
N GLY A 24 0.42 5.40 12.52
CA GLY A 24 -0.87 6.08 12.63
C GLY A 24 -1.94 5.29 13.39
N GLY A 25 -1.75 3.99 13.60
CA GLY A 25 -2.76 3.12 14.22
C GLY A 25 -4.02 2.96 13.36
N ASN A 26 -3.94 3.30 12.07
CA ASN A 26 -5.06 3.22 11.15
C ASN A 26 -5.46 1.76 10.90
N ARG A 27 -6.79 1.51 10.88
CA ARG A 27 -7.37 0.20 10.58
C ARG A 27 -8.44 0.29 9.49
N ASP A 28 -8.50 1.43 8.80
CA ASP A 28 -9.47 1.71 7.76
C ASP A 28 -8.88 1.33 6.40
N ASP A 29 -9.61 0.55 5.61
CA ASP A 29 -9.18 -0.04 4.35
C ASP A 29 -9.27 0.94 3.14
N PRO A 30 -8.77 0.56 1.95
CA PRO A 30 -8.88 1.37 0.74
C PRO A 30 -10.32 1.73 0.37
N SER A 31 -11.29 0.85 0.62
CA SER A 31 -12.69 1.10 0.27
C SER A 31 -13.28 2.27 1.07
N LEU A 32 -12.93 2.35 2.35
CA LEU A 32 -13.34 3.47 3.20
C LEU A 32 -12.72 4.79 2.72
N ALA A 33 -11.46 4.77 2.30
CA ALA A 33 -10.79 5.96 1.75
C ALA A 33 -11.50 6.46 0.48
N TYR A 34 -11.84 5.58 -0.47
CA TYR A 34 -12.58 5.95 -1.68
C TYR A 34 -13.98 6.49 -1.37
N ARG A 35 -14.70 5.87 -0.44
CA ARG A 35 -16.02 6.36 0.02
C ARG A 35 -15.91 7.76 0.61
N PHE A 36 -14.91 8.00 1.43
CA PHE A 36 -14.63 9.32 1.97
C PHE A 36 -14.32 10.34 0.87
N GLY A 37 -13.42 10.00 -0.08
CA GLY A 37 -13.08 10.85 -1.23
C GLY A 37 -14.30 11.21 -2.07
N ARG A 38 -15.22 10.25 -2.28
CA ARG A 38 -16.48 10.44 -2.99
C ARG A 38 -17.52 11.28 -2.21
N GLY A 39 -17.20 11.69 -0.98
CA GLY A 39 -18.04 12.57 -0.14
C GLY A 39 -19.11 11.84 0.66
N GLU A 40 -18.99 10.53 0.83
CA GLU A 40 -19.85 9.78 1.75
C GLU A 40 -19.50 10.11 3.21
N SER A 41 -20.49 9.94 4.08
CA SER A 41 -20.23 9.89 5.52
C SER A 41 -19.66 8.51 5.86
N VAL A 42 -18.47 8.46 6.40
CA VAL A 42 -17.78 7.22 6.77
C VAL A 42 -17.53 7.18 8.27
N THR A 43 -17.66 5.98 8.84
CA THR A 43 -17.28 5.74 10.24
C THR A 43 -15.94 5.01 10.24
N LYS A 44 -14.95 5.63 10.83
CA LYS A 44 -13.61 5.06 10.99
C LYS A 44 -13.58 3.94 12.02
N SER A 45 -12.54 3.16 11.98
CA SER A 45 -12.27 2.07 12.93
C SER A 45 -12.21 2.53 14.40
N ASP A 46 -11.85 3.80 14.64
CA ASP A 46 -11.85 4.44 15.96
C ASP A 46 -13.25 4.96 16.39
N GLY A 47 -14.28 4.77 15.56
CA GLY A 47 -15.65 5.22 15.81
C GLY A 47 -15.92 6.67 15.39
N SER A 48 -14.92 7.44 14.97
CA SER A 48 -15.14 8.81 14.48
C SER A 48 -15.86 8.81 13.14
N VAL A 49 -16.73 9.80 12.93
CA VAL A 49 -17.47 9.97 11.67
C VAL A 49 -16.89 11.15 10.91
N LEU A 50 -16.51 10.89 9.67
CA LEU A 50 -15.92 11.88 8.78
C LEU A 50 -16.73 12.01 7.50
N ARG A 51 -16.73 13.22 6.96
CA ARG A 51 -17.30 13.51 5.64
C ARG A 51 -16.61 14.72 5.02
N LEU A 52 -16.24 14.63 3.75
CA LEU A 52 -15.82 15.80 2.99
C LEU A 52 -17.00 16.72 2.72
N ARG A 53 -16.81 18.01 2.91
CA ARG A 53 -17.82 19.02 2.57
C ARG A 53 -18.06 19.10 1.07
N VAL A 54 -17.00 18.92 0.28
CA VAL A 54 -17.02 18.87 -1.18
C VAL A 54 -16.34 17.56 -1.58
N PRO A 55 -17.01 16.67 -2.32
CA PRO A 55 -16.40 15.47 -2.88
C PRO A 55 -15.20 15.80 -3.76
N LEU A 56 -14.26 14.87 -3.85
CA LEU A 56 -13.16 14.94 -4.81
C LEU A 56 -13.65 14.53 -6.21
N ASP A 57 -12.98 15.05 -7.24
CA ASP A 57 -13.19 14.63 -8.64
C ASP A 57 -12.40 13.38 -8.99
N PHE A 58 -11.26 13.16 -8.30
CA PHE A 58 -10.41 11.98 -8.52
C PHE A 58 -9.63 11.61 -7.25
N MET A 59 -9.22 10.35 -7.17
CA MET A 59 -8.40 9.84 -6.08
C MET A 59 -7.62 8.61 -6.50
N ALA A 60 -6.39 8.48 -5.96
CA ALA A 60 -5.64 7.24 -5.96
C ALA A 60 -5.22 6.91 -4.52
N VAL A 61 -5.54 5.71 -4.07
CA VAL A 61 -4.94 5.16 -2.85
C VAL A 61 -3.56 4.63 -3.21
N THR A 62 -2.55 5.10 -2.50
CA THR A 62 -1.14 4.85 -2.79
C THR A 62 -0.42 4.28 -1.57
N ASP A 63 -0.94 3.20 -1.04
CA ASP A 63 -0.32 2.50 0.08
C ASP A 63 1.10 2.05 -0.30
N HIS A 64 2.01 2.05 0.67
CA HIS A 64 3.38 1.63 0.46
C HIS A 64 3.49 0.18 -0.04
N ASP A 65 4.29 -0.04 -1.07
CA ASP A 65 4.61 -1.36 -1.59
C ASP A 65 5.43 -2.21 -0.61
N VAL A 66 6.31 -1.54 0.11
CA VAL A 66 7.14 -2.17 1.14
C VAL A 66 6.28 -2.57 2.35
N TRP A 67 6.42 -3.80 2.78
CA TRP A 67 5.64 -4.40 3.88
C TRP A 67 4.15 -4.61 3.60
N LEU A 68 3.67 -4.40 2.41
CA LEU A 68 2.28 -4.67 2.05
C LEU A 68 1.88 -6.12 2.39
N GLY A 69 2.68 -7.10 1.97
CA GLY A 69 2.45 -8.51 2.29
C GLY A 69 2.61 -8.82 3.78
N GLU A 70 3.65 -8.29 4.42
CA GLU A 70 3.96 -8.54 5.82
C GLU A 70 2.84 -8.07 6.77
N VAL A 71 2.31 -6.87 6.56
CA VAL A 71 1.21 -6.34 7.38
C VAL A 71 0.00 -7.27 7.29
N HIS A 72 -0.39 -7.66 6.09
CA HIS A 72 -1.56 -8.52 5.87
C HIS A 72 -1.38 -9.95 6.40
N LEU A 73 -0.19 -10.55 6.27
CA LEU A 73 0.09 -11.85 6.88
C LEU A 73 0.01 -11.78 8.41
N CYS A 74 0.47 -10.66 9.00
CA CYS A 74 0.36 -10.45 10.44
C CYS A 74 -1.08 -10.23 10.95
N GLU A 75 -2.00 -9.83 10.09
CA GLU A 75 -3.43 -9.65 10.43
C GLU A 75 -4.26 -10.92 10.19
N ASP A 76 -3.80 -11.83 9.35
CA ASP A 76 -4.51 -13.05 9.00
C ASP A 76 -4.37 -14.10 10.10
N VAL A 77 -5.44 -14.33 10.88
CA VAL A 77 -5.46 -15.30 11.98
C VAL A 77 -5.21 -16.75 11.54
N ASN A 78 -5.36 -17.03 10.25
CA ASN A 78 -5.14 -18.35 9.68
C ASN A 78 -3.71 -18.53 9.13
N ASP A 79 -2.94 -17.44 9.06
CA ASP A 79 -1.56 -17.53 8.58
C ASP A 79 -0.61 -18.01 9.67
N SER A 80 0.37 -18.82 9.28
CA SER A 80 1.37 -19.36 10.19
C SER A 80 2.23 -18.28 10.87
N ALA A 81 2.38 -17.11 10.25
CA ALA A 81 3.10 -15.98 10.79
C ALA A 81 2.34 -15.23 11.89
N TYR A 82 1.01 -15.40 11.97
CA TYR A 82 0.15 -14.63 12.87
C TYR A 82 0.66 -14.62 14.31
N ASP A 83 1.01 -15.77 14.85
CA ASP A 83 1.45 -15.93 16.25
C ASP A 83 2.95 -15.74 16.47
N THR A 84 3.70 -15.32 15.45
CA THR A 84 5.12 -15.00 15.62
C THR A 84 5.32 -13.78 16.53
N PRO A 85 6.45 -13.69 17.25
CA PRO A 85 6.79 -12.49 18.02
C PRO A 85 6.76 -11.22 17.20
N THR A 86 7.25 -11.26 15.95
CA THR A 86 7.24 -10.12 15.04
C THR A 86 5.82 -9.68 14.71
N CYS A 87 4.93 -10.58 14.30
CA CYS A 87 3.54 -10.23 13.96
C CYS A 87 2.75 -9.73 15.18
N ARG A 88 2.96 -10.32 16.35
CA ARG A 88 2.39 -9.76 17.59
C ARG A 88 2.88 -8.34 17.89
N GLY A 89 4.14 -8.04 17.57
CA GLY A 89 4.70 -6.68 17.65
C GLY A 89 4.06 -5.74 16.64
N VAL A 90 3.94 -6.17 15.38
CA VAL A 90 3.28 -5.42 14.28
C VAL A 90 1.86 -5.02 14.68
N ARG A 91 1.03 -5.95 15.12
CA ARG A 91 -0.35 -5.66 15.55
C ARG A 91 -0.46 -4.68 16.72
N ARG A 92 0.59 -4.55 17.53
CA ARG A 92 0.68 -3.58 18.63
C ARG A 92 1.33 -2.26 18.24
N GLY A 93 1.69 -2.07 16.97
CA GLY A 93 2.46 -0.90 16.53
C GLY A 93 3.89 -0.85 17.07
N GLN A 94 4.46 -2.00 17.42
CA GLN A 94 5.78 -2.10 18.05
C GLN A 94 6.81 -2.72 17.11
N GLY A 95 8.08 -2.40 17.33
CA GLY A 95 9.19 -3.05 16.64
C GLY A 95 9.44 -2.61 15.20
N PHE A 96 8.61 -1.73 14.63
CA PHE A 96 8.73 -1.29 13.25
C PHE A 96 10.16 -0.88 12.86
N ARG A 97 10.76 0.03 13.61
CA ARG A 97 12.10 0.55 13.27
C ARG A 97 13.18 -0.54 13.23
N ALA A 98 13.12 -1.47 14.16
CA ALA A 98 14.09 -2.56 14.22
C ALA A 98 13.93 -3.51 13.03
N HIS A 99 12.70 -3.95 12.74
CA HIS A 99 12.42 -4.89 11.65
C HIS A 99 12.59 -4.24 10.26
N TYR A 100 12.17 -2.98 10.10
CA TYR A 100 12.34 -2.25 8.86
C TYR A 100 13.83 -2.03 8.54
N SER A 101 14.60 -1.52 9.50
CA SER A 101 16.03 -1.24 9.28
C SER A 101 16.88 -2.50 9.07
N GLN A 102 16.47 -3.62 9.66
CA GLN A 102 17.20 -4.88 9.52
C GLN A 102 16.94 -5.57 8.18
N ASN A 103 15.78 -5.41 7.60
CA ASN A 103 15.35 -6.16 6.42
C ASN A 103 15.06 -5.25 5.21
N ALA A 104 14.05 -4.43 5.24
CA ALA A 104 13.61 -3.64 4.08
C ALA A 104 14.69 -2.69 3.57
N ASN A 105 15.41 -1.99 4.46
CA ASN A 105 16.53 -1.14 4.08
C ASN A 105 17.67 -1.88 3.37
N ARG A 106 17.71 -3.21 3.51
CA ARG A 106 18.70 -4.07 2.87
C ARG A 106 18.14 -4.82 1.66
N GLY A 107 16.95 -4.44 1.19
CA GLY A 107 16.29 -5.14 0.10
C GLY A 107 15.96 -6.59 0.44
N ARG A 108 15.47 -6.84 1.66
CA ARG A 108 15.10 -8.18 2.14
C ARG A 108 13.73 -8.17 2.79
N ARG A 109 13.02 -9.28 2.66
CA ARG A 109 11.80 -9.56 3.41
C ARG A 109 12.13 -10.00 4.84
N ASN A 110 11.15 -9.87 5.74
CA ASN A 110 11.29 -10.37 7.11
C ASN A 110 11.16 -11.92 7.11
N PRO A 111 12.21 -12.67 7.47
CA PRO A 111 12.19 -14.14 7.37
C PRO A 111 11.22 -14.80 8.35
N GLU A 112 10.92 -14.18 9.50
CA GLU A 112 9.97 -14.71 10.47
C GLU A 112 8.53 -14.63 9.97
N ILE A 113 8.21 -13.65 9.10
CA ILE A 113 6.88 -13.48 8.50
C ILE A 113 6.81 -14.20 7.17
N CYS A 114 7.82 -14.03 6.34
CA CYS A 114 7.79 -14.41 4.93
C CYS A 114 8.33 -15.82 4.64
N GLY A 115 8.90 -16.49 5.63
CA GLY A 115 9.45 -17.85 5.53
C GLY A 115 10.88 -17.91 5.03
N GLU A 116 11.23 -17.27 3.94
CA GLU A 116 12.60 -17.20 3.41
C GLU A 116 13.14 -15.78 3.41
N SER A 117 14.38 -15.61 3.84
CA SER A 117 15.07 -14.33 3.80
C SER A 117 15.67 -14.06 2.42
N GLY A 118 14.88 -13.74 1.44
CA GLY A 118 15.41 -13.52 0.11
C GLY A 118 14.54 -12.66 -0.79
N ILE A 119 15.08 -12.36 -1.96
CA ILE A 119 14.40 -11.68 -3.06
C ILE A 119 13.69 -12.74 -3.93
N SER A 120 13.16 -13.76 -3.30
CA SER A 120 12.48 -14.83 -4.02
C SER A 120 11.02 -14.46 -4.25
N PRO A 121 10.53 -14.52 -5.49
CA PRO A 121 9.10 -14.34 -5.75
C PRO A 121 8.22 -15.44 -5.15
N GLN A 122 8.81 -16.53 -4.63
CA GLN A 122 8.08 -17.62 -3.98
C GLN A 122 7.95 -17.45 -2.46
N ASN A 123 8.39 -16.34 -1.88
CA ASN A 123 8.14 -16.08 -0.46
C ASN A 123 6.68 -15.69 -0.20
N ASN A 124 6.17 -16.03 0.99
CA ASN A 124 4.76 -15.79 1.34
C ASN A 124 4.36 -14.30 1.25
N CYS A 125 5.26 -13.39 1.60
CA CYS A 125 4.98 -11.96 1.54
C CYS A 125 4.84 -11.45 0.10
N TYR A 126 5.65 -11.96 -0.82
CA TYR A 126 5.53 -11.64 -2.24
C TYR A 126 4.20 -12.12 -2.79
N GLU A 127 3.84 -13.37 -2.53
CA GLU A 127 2.56 -13.95 -2.99
C GLU A 127 1.38 -13.20 -2.39
N ARG A 128 1.44 -12.83 -1.11
CA ARG A 128 0.40 -12.01 -0.48
C ARG A 128 0.31 -10.63 -1.14
N ALA A 129 1.43 -9.95 -1.37
CA ALA A 129 1.45 -8.64 -2.03
C ALA A 129 0.89 -8.72 -3.47
N ARG A 130 1.15 -9.81 -4.20
CA ARG A 130 0.59 -10.06 -5.52
C ARG A 130 -0.95 -10.19 -5.48
N HIS A 131 -1.50 -10.90 -4.50
CA HIS A 131 -2.96 -10.95 -4.30
C HIS A 131 -3.54 -9.56 -3.99
N LEU A 132 -2.90 -8.84 -3.08
CA LEU A 132 -3.35 -7.50 -2.71
C LEU A 132 -3.29 -6.51 -3.87
N TRP A 133 -2.34 -6.68 -4.80
CA TRP A 133 -2.30 -5.89 -6.02
C TRP A 133 -3.56 -6.07 -6.89
N HIS A 134 -4.14 -7.26 -6.94
CA HIS A 134 -5.43 -7.46 -7.59
C HIS A 134 -6.57 -6.77 -6.82
N GLU A 135 -6.58 -6.88 -5.50
CA GLU A 135 -7.58 -6.21 -4.67
C GLU A 135 -7.49 -4.68 -4.76
N ILE A 136 -6.27 -4.10 -4.87
CA ILE A 136 -6.07 -2.66 -5.13
C ILE A 136 -6.74 -2.25 -6.45
N GLN A 137 -6.57 -3.05 -7.51
CA GLN A 137 -7.20 -2.81 -8.80
C GLN A 137 -8.72 -2.90 -8.71
N GLU A 138 -9.23 -3.96 -8.09
CA GLU A 138 -10.67 -4.17 -7.88
C GLU A 138 -11.29 -3.03 -7.07
N ASN A 139 -10.64 -2.56 -6.01
CA ASN A 139 -11.09 -1.41 -5.24
C ASN A 139 -11.13 -0.14 -6.11
N ALA A 140 -10.07 0.14 -6.86
CA ALA A 140 -10.06 1.31 -7.74
C ALA A 140 -11.18 1.26 -8.77
N ASP A 141 -11.43 0.10 -9.38
CA ASP A 141 -12.49 -0.08 -10.38
C ASP A 141 -13.90 0.02 -9.77
N ALA A 142 -14.12 -0.57 -8.60
CA ALA A 142 -15.41 -0.56 -7.92
C ALA A 142 -15.91 0.85 -7.54
N PHE A 143 -15.00 1.78 -7.32
CA PHE A 143 -15.32 3.16 -6.98
C PHE A 143 -15.26 4.14 -8.15
N TYR A 144 -14.90 3.68 -9.34
CA TYR A 144 -14.86 4.50 -10.53
C TYR A 144 -16.28 4.87 -11.02
N GLU A 145 -16.59 6.16 -11.04
CA GLU A 145 -17.84 6.71 -11.57
C GLU A 145 -17.52 7.67 -12.74
N PRO A 146 -17.71 7.26 -14.00
CA PRO A 146 -17.41 8.10 -15.15
C PRO A 146 -18.07 9.48 -15.08
N GLY A 147 -17.26 10.53 -15.21
CA GLY A 147 -17.71 11.92 -15.19
C GLY A 147 -18.06 12.47 -13.81
N ARG A 148 -17.85 11.70 -12.74
CA ARG A 148 -18.14 12.13 -11.37
C ARG A 148 -16.97 11.90 -10.42
N PHE A 149 -16.41 10.70 -10.38
CA PHE A 149 -15.28 10.37 -9.51
C PHE A 149 -14.35 9.41 -10.25
N THR A 150 -13.12 9.86 -10.49
CA THR A 150 -12.12 9.06 -11.19
C THR A 150 -11.16 8.44 -10.18
N THR A 151 -11.02 7.12 -10.23
CA THR A 151 -10.09 6.34 -9.41
C THR A 151 -9.01 5.71 -10.29
N PHE A 152 -7.89 5.37 -9.68
CA PHE A 152 -6.74 4.81 -10.39
C PHE A 152 -6.13 3.68 -9.58
N PRO A 153 -5.83 2.52 -10.20
CA PRO A 153 -4.92 1.55 -9.59
C PRO A 153 -3.57 2.22 -9.33
N ALA A 154 -3.10 2.14 -8.10
CA ALA A 154 -1.89 2.84 -7.71
C ALA A 154 -1.24 2.22 -6.47
N TYR A 155 0.01 2.53 -6.25
CA TYR A 155 0.74 2.25 -5.00
C TYR A 155 1.90 3.24 -4.85
N GLU A 156 2.46 3.34 -3.66
CA GLU A 156 3.67 4.11 -3.44
C GLU A 156 4.89 3.20 -3.38
N TRP A 157 5.70 3.25 -4.44
CA TRP A 157 7.00 2.61 -4.46
C TRP A 157 7.96 3.32 -3.50
N THR A 158 8.41 2.61 -2.48
CA THR A 158 9.20 3.18 -1.40
C THR A 158 10.50 2.43 -1.22
N SER A 159 11.59 3.06 -1.57
CA SER A 159 12.92 2.50 -1.40
C SER A 159 13.78 3.28 -0.42
N ASN A 160 14.77 2.61 0.12
CA ASN A 160 15.71 3.19 1.06
C ASN A 160 17.14 2.73 0.72
N PRO A 161 17.69 3.19 -0.42
CA PRO A 161 19.02 2.80 -0.84
C PRO A 161 20.08 3.35 0.13
N PRO A 162 21.12 2.57 0.43
CA PRO A 162 22.17 3.02 1.33
C PRO A 162 22.80 4.34 0.90
N GLY A 163 22.84 5.31 1.80
CA GLY A 163 23.47 6.61 1.56
C GLY A 163 22.62 7.66 0.86
N TYR A 164 21.38 7.33 0.44
CA TYR A 164 20.51 8.26 -0.30
C TYR A 164 19.23 8.68 0.43
N GLY A 165 18.93 8.11 1.59
CA GLY A 165 17.67 8.36 2.29
C GLY A 165 16.46 7.71 1.60
N HIS A 166 15.27 8.07 2.05
CA HIS A 166 14.03 7.52 1.52
C HIS A 166 13.69 8.11 0.15
N LEU A 167 13.36 7.23 -0.80
CA LEU A 167 12.81 7.60 -2.12
C LEU A 167 11.38 7.09 -2.22
N HIS A 168 10.45 8.01 -2.38
CA HIS A 168 9.03 7.73 -2.53
C HIS A 168 8.56 8.11 -3.94
N ARG A 169 7.81 7.24 -4.59
CA ARG A 169 7.25 7.45 -5.94
C ARG A 169 5.86 6.87 -6.01
N ASN A 170 4.86 7.72 -6.19
CA ASN A 170 3.52 7.25 -6.50
C ASN A 170 3.49 6.71 -7.93
N VAL A 171 3.22 5.42 -8.06
CA VAL A 171 3.01 4.74 -9.34
C VAL A 171 1.51 4.68 -9.57
N ILE A 172 1.04 5.37 -10.60
CA ILE A 172 -0.40 5.55 -10.88
C ILE A 172 -0.66 5.11 -12.31
N PHE A 173 -1.58 4.17 -12.48
CA PHE A 173 -1.94 3.64 -13.78
C PHE A 173 -3.21 4.33 -14.31
N ARG A 174 -3.14 4.75 -15.57
CA ARG A 174 -4.23 5.51 -16.21
C ARG A 174 -5.52 4.70 -16.42
N GLY A 175 -5.43 3.39 -16.46
CA GLY A 175 -6.55 2.51 -16.77
C GLY A 175 -6.45 1.20 -16.02
N THR A 176 -7.37 0.28 -16.32
CA THR A 176 -7.45 -1.05 -15.70
C THR A 176 -6.47 -2.07 -16.30
N ALA A 177 -5.90 -1.79 -17.47
CA ALA A 177 -4.82 -2.60 -18.02
C ALA A 177 -3.51 -2.24 -17.35
N VAL A 178 -3.21 -2.94 -16.26
CA VAL A 178 -1.99 -2.73 -15.47
C VAL A 178 -1.15 -4.01 -15.52
N PRO A 179 0.20 -3.90 -15.36
CA PRO A 179 1.04 -5.08 -15.30
C PRO A 179 0.72 -5.95 -14.09
N GLU A 180 1.04 -7.24 -14.18
CA GLU A 180 1.08 -8.09 -12.99
C GLU A 180 2.07 -7.52 -11.97
N TRP A 181 1.88 -7.89 -10.71
CA TRP A 181 2.80 -7.46 -9.66
C TRP A 181 4.24 -7.85 -9.97
N GLY A 182 5.09 -6.88 -10.25
CA GLY A 182 6.50 -7.08 -10.56
C GLY A 182 7.43 -7.09 -9.34
N GLY A 183 6.83 -6.94 -8.18
CA GLY A 183 7.55 -6.84 -6.91
C GLY A 183 7.63 -5.41 -6.37
N SER A 184 7.90 -5.33 -5.09
CA SER A 184 8.09 -4.07 -4.38
C SER A 184 9.53 -3.56 -4.52
N SER A 185 9.78 -2.40 -3.93
CA SER A 185 11.13 -1.86 -3.76
C SER A 185 12.10 -2.87 -3.14
N VAL A 186 11.63 -3.80 -2.31
CA VAL A 186 12.44 -4.88 -1.71
C VAL A 186 12.93 -5.84 -2.79
N GLU A 187 12.04 -6.38 -3.64
CA GLU A 187 12.39 -7.27 -4.74
C GLU A 187 13.25 -6.55 -5.80
N MET A 188 13.03 -5.26 -5.96
CA MET A 188 13.84 -4.38 -6.82
C MET A 188 15.16 -3.95 -6.17
N GLN A 189 15.50 -4.48 -4.98
CA GLN A 189 16.75 -4.20 -4.25
C GLN A 189 16.97 -2.71 -3.97
N ASN A 190 15.90 -1.97 -3.73
CA ASN A 190 15.90 -0.52 -3.54
C ASN A 190 16.48 0.28 -4.73
N ARG A 191 16.44 -0.28 -5.94
CA ARG A 191 17.00 0.32 -7.14
C ARG A 191 15.92 0.95 -8.02
N PRO A 192 15.89 2.29 -8.15
CA PRO A 192 14.88 2.97 -8.96
C PRO A 192 14.90 2.55 -10.43
N GLU A 193 16.08 2.19 -10.96
CA GLU A 193 16.23 1.73 -12.34
C GLU A 193 15.37 0.48 -12.62
N ARG A 194 15.24 -0.40 -11.64
CA ARG A 194 14.38 -1.59 -11.77
C ARG A 194 12.89 -1.27 -11.77
N LEU A 195 12.49 -0.20 -11.11
CA LEU A 195 11.13 0.30 -11.24
C LEU A 195 10.85 0.79 -12.67
N TRP A 196 11.80 1.54 -13.25
CA TRP A 196 11.65 2.02 -14.62
C TRP A 196 11.59 0.87 -15.62
N GLU A 197 12.50 -0.12 -15.52
CA GLU A 197 12.51 -1.32 -16.33
C GLU A 197 11.21 -2.13 -16.27
N TRP A 198 10.56 -2.15 -15.10
CA TRP A 198 9.28 -2.84 -14.93
C TRP A 198 8.09 -2.07 -15.50
N LEU A 199 8.17 -0.75 -15.55
CA LEU A 199 7.09 0.12 -16.08
C LEU A 199 7.12 0.27 -17.61
N GLU A 200 8.23 -0.10 -18.28
CA GLU A 200 8.38 -0.09 -19.75
C GLU A 200 7.75 -1.34 -20.42
#